data_aa291b6edf9110140882df3720b66af3
#
_entry.id   aa291b6edf9110140882df3720b66af3
#
_cell.length_a   1.000
_cell.length_b   1.000
_cell.length_c   1.000
_cell.angle_alpha   90.00
_cell.angle_beta   90.00
_cell.angle_gamma   90.00
#
_symmetry.space_group_name_H-M   'P 1'
#
loop_
_entity.id
_entity.type
_entity.pdbx_description
1 polymer ?
#
loop_
_entity_poly.entity_id
_entity_poly.type
_entity_poly.pdbx_seq_one_letter_code
_entity_poly.pdbx_strand_id
1 'polypeptide(L)'
;MTSTVKYTGNLRTVGIHISSSKRLITDAPLDNQGKGEAFSPTDTVATGLASCLLTVLGIKAKDIGIDITETFAEVEKVMGSNPRRIIEIKVDVHFPNTFNAKLKLILERSALSCPVAKSLHPDINQNITFHWPD
;
A
#
# COMPACT_ATOMS: atom_id res chain seq x y z
N MET A 1 -11.73 -16.98 -8.43
CA MET A 1 -11.04 -16.04 -9.33
C MET A 1 -11.20 -14.64 -8.79
N THR A 2 -10.09 -13.91 -8.60
CA THR A 2 -10.09 -12.57 -7.99
C THR A 2 -10.47 -11.51 -9.01
N SER A 3 -9.80 -11.52 -10.17
CA SER A 3 -9.94 -10.47 -11.17
C SER A 3 -9.59 -10.98 -12.55
N THR A 4 -9.94 -10.18 -13.56
CA THR A 4 -9.43 -10.31 -14.91
C THR A 4 -8.65 -9.05 -15.26
N VAL A 5 -7.63 -9.16 -16.12
CA VAL A 5 -6.85 -8.02 -16.56
C VAL A 5 -6.74 -8.06 -18.08
N LYS A 6 -7.06 -6.94 -18.73
CA LYS A 6 -7.01 -6.82 -20.18
C LYS A 6 -6.02 -5.73 -20.58
N TYR A 7 -5.16 -6.05 -21.54
CA TYR A 7 -4.29 -5.03 -22.14
C TYR A 7 -5.09 -4.28 -23.21
N THR A 8 -5.21 -2.96 -23.06
CA THR A 8 -6.03 -2.13 -23.93
C THR A 8 -5.20 -1.37 -24.98
N GLY A 9 -3.89 -1.59 -25.02
CA GLY A 9 -2.97 -0.88 -25.91
C GLY A 9 -2.38 0.36 -25.23
N ASN A 10 -1.39 0.94 -25.86
CA ASN A 10 -0.70 2.14 -25.36
C ASN A 10 -0.14 1.98 -23.94
N LEU A 11 0.28 0.76 -23.59
CA LEU A 11 0.88 0.42 -22.28
C LEU A 11 -0.10 0.63 -21.12
N ARG A 12 -1.39 0.44 -21.38
CA ARG A 12 -2.46 0.53 -20.40
C ARG A 12 -3.14 -0.82 -20.20
N THR A 13 -3.49 -1.12 -18.95
CA THR A 13 -4.32 -2.28 -18.62
C THR A 13 -5.56 -1.85 -17.84
N VAL A 14 -6.60 -2.67 -17.91
CA VAL A 14 -7.82 -2.50 -17.12
C VAL A 14 -8.08 -3.81 -16.39
N GLY A 15 -8.03 -3.75 -15.07
CA GLY A 15 -8.41 -4.86 -14.20
C GLY A 15 -9.87 -4.72 -13.78
N ILE A 16 -10.56 -5.86 -13.67
CA ILE A 16 -11.95 -5.91 -13.18
C ILE A 16 -11.98 -6.85 -11.99
N HIS A 17 -12.42 -6.34 -10.85
CA HIS A 17 -12.64 -7.17 -9.67
C HIS A 17 -13.92 -7.98 -9.88
N ILE A 18 -13.81 -9.31 -9.85
CA ILE A 18 -14.93 -10.17 -10.27
C ILE A 18 -16.18 -9.97 -9.41
N SER A 19 -16.02 -9.96 -8.09
CA SER A 19 -17.18 -9.90 -7.20
C SER A 19 -17.85 -8.54 -7.10
N SER A 20 -17.13 -7.44 -7.37
CA SER A 20 -17.68 -6.08 -7.24
C SER A 20 -17.83 -5.33 -8.56
N SER A 21 -17.23 -5.84 -9.63
CA SER A 21 -17.13 -5.17 -10.94
C SER A 21 -16.34 -3.85 -10.90
N LYS A 22 -15.63 -3.56 -9.81
CA LYS A 22 -14.80 -2.35 -9.71
C LYS A 22 -13.58 -2.49 -10.60
N ARG A 23 -13.13 -1.36 -11.13
CA ARG A 23 -12.04 -1.29 -12.11
C ARG A 23 -10.76 -0.77 -11.50
N LEU A 24 -9.64 -1.30 -11.97
CA LEU A 24 -8.31 -0.83 -11.65
C LEU A 24 -7.57 -0.56 -12.97
N ILE A 25 -7.22 0.69 -13.23
CA ILE A 25 -6.50 1.08 -14.44
C ILE A 25 -5.04 1.23 -14.09
N THR A 26 -4.15 0.64 -14.93
CA THR A 26 -2.71 0.86 -14.80
C THR A 26 -2.12 1.40 -16.10
N ASP A 27 -1.10 2.24 -15.97
CA ASP A 27 -0.30 2.76 -17.07
C ASP A 27 1.17 2.48 -16.80
N ALA A 28 1.94 2.22 -17.84
CA ALA A 28 3.39 2.25 -17.69
C ALA A 28 3.81 3.67 -17.26
N PRO A 29 4.82 3.81 -16.39
CA PRO A 29 5.24 5.12 -15.92
C PRO A 29 5.98 5.90 -17.00
N LEU A 30 6.09 7.22 -16.80
CA LEU A 30 6.76 8.12 -17.75
C LEU A 30 8.22 7.71 -18.00
N ASP A 31 8.92 7.23 -16.98
CA ASP A 31 10.31 6.79 -17.08
C ASP A 31 10.46 5.40 -17.72
N ASN A 32 9.34 4.77 -18.14
CA ASN A 32 9.34 3.47 -18.82
C ASN A 32 8.36 3.46 -19.97
N GLN A 33 8.42 4.49 -20.81
CA GLN A 33 7.69 4.63 -22.09
C GLN A 33 6.18 4.83 -21.96
N GLY A 34 5.66 4.98 -20.75
CA GLY A 34 4.22 5.09 -20.50
C GLY A 34 3.71 6.51 -20.43
N LYS A 35 2.39 6.65 -20.36
CA LYS A 35 1.72 7.94 -20.22
C LYS A 35 1.72 8.46 -18.79
N GLY A 36 1.83 7.55 -17.80
CA GLY A 36 1.82 7.92 -16.39
C GLY A 36 0.53 8.57 -15.92
N GLU A 37 -0.59 8.31 -16.57
CA GLU A 37 -1.88 8.93 -16.24
C GLU A 37 -2.66 8.16 -15.18
N ALA A 38 -2.15 7.01 -14.76
CA ALA A 38 -2.72 6.17 -13.72
C ALA A 38 -1.57 5.49 -12.97
N PHE A 39 -1.89 4.75 -11.91
CA PHE A 39 -0.90 3.95 -11.20
C PHE A 39 -0.17 3.02 -12.17
N SER A 40 1.15 2.90 -12.04
CA SER A 40 1.87 1.81 -12.71
C SER A 40 1.61 0.50 -11.94
N PRO A 41 1.89 -0.66 -12.55
CA PRO A 41 1.77 -1.93 -11.82
C PRO A 41 2.59 -1.96 -10.52
N THR A 42 3.81 -1.43 -10.53
CA THR A 42 4.63 -1.37 -9.31
C THR A 42 4.10 -0.34 -8.30
N ASP A 43 3.47 0.75 -8.75
CA ASP A 43 2.76 1.68 -7.87
C ASP A 43 1.62 0.96 -7.14
N THR A 44 0.90 0.07 -7.82
CA THR A 44 -0.21 -0.68 -7.19
C THR A 44 0.30 -1.63 -6.12
N VAL A 45 1.47 -2.21 -6.31
CA VAL A 45 2.10 -3.06 -5.28
C VAL A 45 2.43 -2.24 -4.04
N ALA A 46 3.08 -1.10 -4.21
CA ALA A 46 3.45 -0.21 -3.11
C ALA A 46 2.21 0.33 -2.38
N THR A 47 1.20 0.77 -3.14
CA THR A 47 -0.07 1.26 -2.59
C THR A 47 -0.82 0.14 -1.87
N GLY A 48 -0.75 -1.08 -2.39
CA GLY A 48 -1.34 -2.26 -1.76
C GLY A 48 -0.75 -2.54 -0.38
N LEU A 49 0.55 -2.34 -0.20
CA LEU A 49 1.18 -2.47 1.11
C LEU A 49 0.57 -1.47 2.11
N ALA A 50 0.50 -0.19 1.74
CA ALA A 50 -0.08 0.83 2.61
C ALA A 50 -1.56 0.56 2.91
N SER A 51 -2.33 0.16 1.90
CA SER A 51 -3.74 -0.20 2.09
C SER A 51 -3.89 -1.35 3.09
N CYS A 52 -3.02 -2.34 3.01
CA CYS A 52 -3.03 -3.48 3.92
C CYS A 52 -2.68 -3.05 5.34
N LEU A 53 -1.65 -2.22 5.51
CA LEU A 53 -1.27 -1.68 6.82
C LEU A 53 -2.45 -0.95 7.48
N LEU A 54 -3.10 -0.05 6.74
CA LEU A 54 -4.23 0.72 7.25
C LEU A 54 -5.43 -0.17 7.58
N THR A 55 -5.68 -1.19 6.77
CA THR A 55 -6.77 -2.14 7.01
C THR A 55 -6.54 -2.94 8.30
N VAL A 56 -5.30 -3.44 8.49
CA VAL A 56 -4.94 -4.17 9.71
C VAL A 56 -5.04 -3.27 10.94
N LEU A 57 -4.59 -2.01 10.81
CA LEU A 57 -4.76 -1.01 11.88
C LEU A 57 -6.24 -0.80 12.22
N GLY A 58 -7.10 -0.69 11.21
CA GLY A 58 -8.55 -0.53 11.40
C GLY A 58 -9.18 -1.71 12.12
N ILE A 59 -8.80 -2.92 11.75
CA ILE A 59 -9.27 -4.14 12.41
C ILE A 59 -8.85 -4.14 13.89
N LYS A 60 -7.59 -3.82 14.16
CA LYS A 60 -7.08 -3.79 15.53
C LYS A 60 -7.74 -2.70 16.35
N ALA A 61 -7.91 -1.51 15.78
CA ALA A 61 -8.60 -0.40 16.44
C ALA A 61 -10.03 -0.79 16.85
N LYS A 62 -10.74 -1.46 15.95
CA LYS A 62 -12.09 -1.97 16.24
C LYS A 62 -12.07 -2.97 17.41
N ASP A 63 -11.10 -3.89 17.42
CA ASP A 63 -10.98 -4.91 18.46
C ASP A 63 -10.74 -4.30 19.84
N ILE A 64 -9.97 -3.22 19.92
CA ILE A 64 -9.65 -2.57 21.20
C ILE A 64 -10.53 -1.35 21.51
N GLY A 65 -11.54 -1.09 20.67
CA GLY A 65 -12.56 -0.08 20.96
C GLY A 65 -12.12 1.37 20.75
N ILE A 66 -11.20 1.63 19.83
CA ILE A 66 -10.76 3.00 19.49
C ILE A 66 -11.06 3.31 18.03
N ASP A 67 -11.11 4.60 17.71
CA ASP A 67 -11.38 5.11 16.37
C ASP A 67 -10.12 5.75 15.79
N ILE A 68 -9.69 5.26 14.62
CA ILE A 68 -8.56 5.82 13.89
C ILE A 68 -8.98 6.32 12.50
N THR A 69 -10.27 6.59 12.31
CA THR A 69 -10.78 7.15 11.04
C THR A 69 -10.00 8.43 10.68
N GLU A 70 -9.70 8.62 9.42
CA GLU A 70 -8.86 9.67 8.85
C GLU A 70 -7.35 9.43 9.00
N THR A 71 -6.92 8.28 9.55
CA THR A 71 -5.52 7.87 9.43
C THR A 71 -5.19 7.72 7.95
N PHE A 72 -4.06 8.28 7.52
CA PHE A 72 -3.64 8.19 6.12
C PHE A 72 -2.17 7.82 6.00
N ALA A 73 -1.79 7.38 4.83
CA ALA A 73 -0.40 7.01 4.55
C ALA A 73 0.10 7.72 3.30
N GLU A 74 1.33 8.19 3.35
CA GLU A 74 2.08 8.63 2.19
C GLU A 74 3.01 7.50 1.79
N VAL A 75 3.09 7.22 0.49
CA VAL A 75 3.80 6.06 -0.04
C VAL A 75 4.78 6.50 -1.11
N GLU A 76 6.02 6.05 -0.99
CA GLU A 76 7.03 6.26 -2.01
C GLU A 76 7.68 4.91 -2.34
N LYS A 77 7.64 4.52 -3.61
CA LYS A 77 8.36 3.33 -4.05
C LYS A 77 9.73 3.75 -4.59
N VAL A 78 10.75 2.93 -4.32
CA VAL A 78 12.10 3.14 -4.85
C VAL A 78 12.42 1.93 -5.74
N MET A 79 12.77 2.23 -6.99
CA MET A 79 13.11 1.21 -7.98
C MET A 79 14.62 1.01 -8.06
N GLY A 80 15.02 -0.23 -8.23
CA GLY A 80 16.40 -0.61 -8.55
C GLY A 80 16.53 -1.03 -10.01
N SER A 81 17.76 -1.27 -10.44
CA SER A 81 18.11 -1.66 -11.81
C SER A 81 18.82 -3.00 -11.84
N ASN A 82 18.86 -3.63 -13.02
CA ASN A 82 19.63 -4.85 -13.29
C ASN A 82 19.28 -6.03 -12.37
N PRO A 83 18.02 -6.50 -12.32
CA PRO A 83 16.88 -6.09 -13.13
C PRO A 83 16.08 -4.95 -12.49
N ARG A 84 15.25 -4.29 -13.30
CA ARG A 84 14.30 -3.28 -12.80
C ARG A 84 13.33 -3.96 -11.84
N ARG A 85 13.26 -3.44 -10.62
CA ARG A 85 12.44 -4.01 -9.55
C ARG A 85 12.26 -3.02 -8.41
N ILE A 86 11.28 -3.25 -7.57
CA ILE A 86 11.12 -2.48 -6.34
C ILE A 86 12.20 -2.93 -5.35
N ILE A 87 12.97 -1.98 -4.82
CA ILE A 87 13.99 -2.26 -3.79
C ILE A 87 13.60 -1.70 -2.42
N GLU A 88 12.72 -0.71 -2.39
CA GLU A 88 12.25 -0.13 -1.13
C GLU A 88 10.84 0.42 -1.31
N ILE A 89 10.03 0.32 -0.27
CA ILE A 89 8.75 1.00 -0.17
C ILE A 89 8.76 1.77 1.14
N LYS A 90 8.66 3.10 1.02
CA LYS A 90 8.58 3.99 2.18
C LYS A 90 7.11 4.29 2.45
N VAL A 91 6.68 4.08 3.67
CA VAL A 91 5.30 4.37 4.06
C VAL A 91 5.32 5.19 5.34
N ASP A 92 4.77 6.40 5.27
CA ASP A 92 4.59 7.26 6.43
C ASP A 92 3.12 7.24 6.81
N VAL A 93 2.81 6.68 7.97
CA VAL A 93 1.45 6.56 8.47
C VAL A 93 1.19 7.70 9.45
N HIS A 94 0.17 8.51 9.16
CA HIS A 94 -0.19 9.67 9.96
C HIS A 94 -1.52 9.43 10.66
N PHE A 95 -1.52 9.50 11.99
CA PHE A 95 -2.71 9.30 12.80
C PHE A 95 -3.35 10.65 13.16
N PRO A 96 -4.70 10.74 13.16
CA PRO A 96 -5.38 11.99 13.51
C PRO A 96 -5.41 12.25 15.02
N ASN A 97 -5.31 11.20 15.83
CA ASN A 97 -5.37 11.26 17.29
C ASN A 97 -4.18 10.57 17.90
N THR A 98 -3.86 10.92 19.13
CA THR A 98 -2.82 10.22 19.89
C THR A 98 -3.46 9.33 20.98
N PHE A 99 -2.71 8.34 21.42
CA PHE A 99 -3.11 7.39 22.44
C PHE A 99 -1.94 7.19 23.41
N ASN A 100 -2.15 6.45 24.50
CA ASN A 100 -1.07 6.14 25.41
C ASN A 100 -0.02 5.23 24.74
N ALA A 101 1.16 5.14 25.35
CA ALA A 101 2.30 4.40 24.77
C ALA A 101 1.97 2.92 24.51
N LYS A 102 1.17 2.30 25.37
CA LYS A 102 0.79 0.90 25.22
C LYS A 102 -0.08 0.67 23.97
N LEU A 103 -1.08 1.52 23.76
CA LEU A 103 -1.97 1.42 22.59
C LEU A 103 -1.21 1.71 21.30
N LYS A 104 -0.33 2.72 21.30
CA LYS A 104 0.52 3.01 20.13
C LYS A 104 1.35 1.78 19.74
N LEU A 105 1.99 1.14 20.70
CA LEU A 105 2.81 -0.04 20.46
C LEU A 105 2.00 -1.21 19.91
N ILE A 106 0.80 -1.45 20.43
CA ILE A 106 -0.10 -2.49 19.96
C ILE A 106 -0.48 -2.24 18.50
N LEU A 107 -0.85 -1.01 18.15
CA LEU A 107 -1.23 -0.64 16.79
C LEU A 107 -0.06 -0.79 15.82
N GLU A 108 1.12 -0.27 16.19
CA GLU A 108 2.30 -0.35 15.32
C GLU A 108 2.70 -1.80 15.04
N ARG A 109 2.71 -2.65 16.06
CA ARG A 109 3.03 -4.07 15.91
C ARG A 109 2.00 -4.78 15.04
N SER A 110 0.72 -4.47 15.20
CA SER A 110 -0.34 -5.06 14.39
C SER A 110 -0.17 -4.72 12.92
N ALA A 111 0.12 -3.45 12.61
CA ALA A 111 0.32 -2.99 11.24
C ALA A 111 1.44 -3.76 10.54
N LEU A 112 2.56 -3.98 11.24
CA LEU A 112 3.73 -4.65 10.67
C LEU A 112 3.50 -6.13 10.37
N SER A 113 2.40 -6.72 10.81
CA SER A 113 2.05 -8.12 10.55
C SER A 113 1.12 -8.29 9.34
N CYS A 114 0.91 -7.26 8.53
CA CYS A 114 -0.07 -7.33 7.44
C CYS A 114 0.31 -8.37 6.38
N PRO A 115 -0.69 -9.04 5.76
CA PRO A 115 -0.44 -10.10 4.78
C PRO A 115 0.38 -9.66 3.57
N VAL A 116 0.17 -8.45 3.07
CA VAL A 116 0.96 -7.95 1.92
C VAL A 116 2.43 -7.83 2.32
N ALA A 117 2.72 -7.26 3.50
CA ALA A 117 4.09 -7.15 3.98
C ALA A 117 4.78 -8.52 4.06
N LYS A 118 4.04 -9.56 4.47
CA LYS A 118 4.56 -10.92 4.57
C LYS A 118 4.74 -11.60 3.22
N SER A 119 4.09 -11.08 2.18
CA SER A 119 4.09 -11.67 0.83
C SER A 119 5.11 -11.04 -0.12
N LEU A 120 5.67 -9.90 0.24
CA LEU A 120 6.66 -9.23 -0.59
C LEU A 120 8.02 -9.91 -0.47
N HIS A 121 8.83 -9.77 -1.53
CA HIS A 121 10.18 -10.33 -1.54
C HIS A 121 10.98 -9.79 -0.35
N PRO A 122 11.71 -10.65 0.38
CA PRO A 122 12.45 -10.22 1.58
C PRO A 122 13.55 -9.20 1.32
N ASP A 123 14.02 -9.07 0.07
CA ASP A 123 15.02 -8.06 -0.30
C ASP A 123 14.42 -6.66 -0.44
N ILE A 124 13.09 -6.53 -0.47
CA ILE A 124 12.45 -5.22 -0.48
C ILE A 124 12.51 -4.63 0.93
N ASN A 125 13.15 -3.46 1.04
CA ASN A 125 13.16 -2.74 2.31
C ASN A 125 11.81 -2.08 2.52
N GLN A 126 11.07 -2.53 3.54
CA GLN A 126 9.79 -1.94 3.94
C GLN A 126 10.08 -0.92 5.04
N ASN A 127 10.23 0.34 4.64
CA ASN A 127 10.58 1.44 5.54
C ASN A 127 9.30 2.14 6.01
N ILE A 128 8.76 1.68 7.13
CA ILE A 128 7.46 2.12 7.65
C ILE A 128 7.69 2.97 8.90
N THR A 129 7.16 4.20 8.89
CA THR A 129 7.26 5.14 10.00
C THR A 129 5.86 5.57 10.43
N PHE A 130 5.61 5.58 11.72
CA PHE A 130 4.35 5.99 12.29
C PHE A 130 4.50 7.38 12.91
N HIS A 131 3.57 8.28 12.56
CA HIS A 131 3.55 9.66 13.04
C HIS A 131 2.30 9.90 13.85
N TRP A 132 2.50 10.20 15.11
CA TRP A 132 1.42 10.50 16.05
C TRP A 132 1.38 12.01 16.31
N PRO A 133 0.19 12.62 16.44
CA PRO A 133 0.12 14.03 16.81
C PRO A 133 0.58 14.23 18.25
N ASP A 134 1.08 15.41 18.54
CA ASP A 134 1.57 15.76 19.88
C ASP A 134 0.47 15.92 20.92
#